data_38f70f3d7f1c10a6998f40cbecd8d963
#
_entry.id   38f70f3d7f1c10a6998f40cbecd8d963
#
_cell.length_a   1.000
_cell.length_b   1.000
_cell.length_c   1.000
_cell.angle_alpha   90.00
_cell.angle_beta   90.00
_cell.angle_gamma   90.00
#
_symmetry.space_group_name_H-M   'P 1'
#
loop_
_entity.id
_entity.type
_entity.pdbx_description
1 polymer ?
#
loop_
_entity_poly.entity_id
_entity_poly.type
_entity_poly.pdbx_seq_one_letter_code
_entity_poly.pdbx_strand_id
1 'polypeptide(L)'
;MKKNIPNDQRVGVCESGEIAFNLNAFEKLYKANIIISKRLTDDLIKKLIEYKNNIIFHCCVTGMGNTPIEPFAPSPQTTLEKLQKLINSGFPTDHIVLRVDPIVPTIKGLNTATSVLRLFRGLGIKRVRISFLDNYKHVRERFKEIGVELYNGEFHAPLKERLKCLTAIKYCAEECGYESVEACGEPGIDSIPCLSQKDIDILGLTDEIVLEGSAEQRKSCGCPANKSELLRVKPHRCDNKCLYCYWCD
;
A
#
# COMPACT_ATOMS: atom_id res chain seq x y z
N MET A 1 13.88 -22.37 -9.20
CA MET A 1 13.28 -23.25 -8.15
C MET A 1 12.84 -22.35 -7.00
N LYS A 2 11.54 -22.33 -6.64
CA LYS A 2 11.09 -21.61 -5.45
C LYS A 2 11.81 -22.20 -4.24
N LYS A 3 12.55 -21.36 -3.48
CA LYS A 3 13.13 -21.78 -2.21
C LYS A 3 11.99 -22.21 -1.28
N ASN A 4 12.17 -23.35 -0.61
CA ASN A 4 11.23 -23.80 0.41
C ASN A 4 11.52 -23.00 1.69
N ILE A 5 10.79 -21.92 1.90
CA ILE A 5 10.97 -21.03 3.09
C ILE A 5 10.27 -21.69 4.28
N PRO A 6 10.97 -21.94 5.38
CA PRO A 6 10.38 -22.45 6.62
C PRO A 6 9.27 -21.51 7.16
N ASN A 7 8.32 -22.07 7.91
CA ASN A 7 7.16 -21.29 8.41
C ASN A 7 7.55 -20.16 9.36
N ASP A 8 8.57 -20.35 10.17
CA ASP A 8 9.13 -19.37 11.10
C ASP A 8 9.86 -18.21 10.40
N GLN A 9 10.26 -18.41 9.13
CA GLN A 9 10.85 -17.40 8.26
C GLN A 9 9.83 -16.72 7.34
N ARG A 10 8.56 -17.12 7.37
CA ARG A 10 7.52 -16.51 6.55
C ARG A 10 7.02 -15.21 7.15
N VAL A 11 6.66 -14.28 6.26
CA VAL A 11 6.05 -13.00 6.59
C VAL A 11 4.70 -12.90 5.91
N GLY A 12 3.66 -12.67 6.69
CA GLY A 12 2.30 -12.49 6.18
C GLY A 12 2.16 -11.16 5.44
N VAL A 13 1.48 -11.17 4.30
CA VAL A 13 1.16 -9.94 3.56
C VAL A 13 -0.28 -10.00 3.08
N CYS A 14 -1.07 -8.94 3.33
CA CYS A 14 -2.41 -8.78 2.77
C CYS A 14 -2.36 -7.88 1.54
N GLU A 15 -2.31 -8.44 0.35
CA GLU A 15 -2.26 -7.67 -0.91
C GLU A 15 -3.43 -7.99 -1.84
N SER A 16 -3.96 -9.21 -1.78
CA SER A 16 -4.97 -9.73 -2.72
C SER A 16 -6.41 -9.46 -2.28
N GLY A 17 -6.72 -8.26 -1.79
CA GLY A 17 -8.07 -7.92 -1.37
C GLY A 17 -8.10 -6.91 -0.22
N GLU A 18 -9.27 -6.78 0.43
CA GLU A 18 -9.45 -5.88 1.58
C GLU A 18 -9.63 -6.70 2.86
N ILE A 19 -8.69 -6.56 3.78
CA ILE A 19 -8.68 -7.33 5.03
C ILE A 19 -9.84 -6.95 5.94
N ALA A 20 -10.34 -5.72 5.86
CA ALA A 20 -11.48 -5.27 6.67
C ALA A 20 -12.76 -6.10 6.42
N PHE A 21 -12.86 -6.78 5.27
CA PHE A 21 -13.93 -7.72 4.95
C PHE A 21 -13.56 -9.19 5.24
N ASN A 22 -12.32 -9.46 5.70
CA ASN A 22 -11.76 -10.80 5.83
C ASN A 22 -10.96 -10.95 7.14
N LEU A 23 -11.55 -10.55 8.26
CA LEU A 23 -10.87 -10.50 9.57
C LEU A 23 -10.40 -11.88 10.08
N ASN A 24 -10.95 -12.98 9.56
CA ASN A 24 -10.47 -14.33 9.84
C ASN A 24 -9.01 -14.57 9.38
N ALA A 25 -8.46 -13.71 8.52
CA ALA A 25 -7.04 -13.75 8.17
C ALA A 25 -6.12 -13.55 9.37
N PHE A 26 -6.59 -12.86 10.42
CA PHE A 26 -5.84 -12.67 11.66
C PHE A 26 -5.58 -13.97 12.44
N GLU A 27 -6.31 -15.04 12.15
CA GLU A 27 -6.06 -16.38 12.71
C GLU A 27 -4.81 -17.06 12.13
N LYS A 28 -4.24 -16.49 11.05
CA LYS A 28 -3.14 -17.08 10.27
C LYS A 28 -1.89 -16.19 10.24
N LEU A 29 -1.78 -15.26 11.17
CA LEU A 29 -0.62 -14.37 11.24
C LEU A 29 0.68 -15.14 11.52
N TYR A 30 1.76 -14.64 10.94
CA TYR A 30 3.13 -15.06 11.21
C TYR A 30 3.75 -14.17 12.29
N LYS A 31 5.01 -14.38 12.62
CA LYS A 31 5.77 -13.52 13.55
C LYS A 31 5.82 -12.08 13.08
N ALA A 32 5.92 -11.84 11.77
CA ALA A 32 5.85 -10.52 11.14
C ALA A 32 4.76 -10.50 10.06
N ASN A 33 4.03 -9.37 9.95
CA ASN A 33 2.95 -9.23 9.00
C ASN A 33 2.87 -7.81 8.46
N ILE A 34 2.62 -7.69 7.14
CA ILE A 34 2.33 -6.43 6.46
C ILE A 34 0.84 -6.41 6.14
N ILE A 35 0.10 -5.58 6.81
CA ILE A 35 -1.35 -5.43 6.62
C ILE A 35 -1.62 -4.19 5.78
N ILE A 36 -2.13 -4.38 4.56
CA ILE A 36 -2.46 -3.30 3.63
C ILE A 36 -3.98 -3.16 3.59
N SER A 37 -4.51 -2.00 3.93
CA SER A 37 -5.96 -1.75 3.90
C SER A 37 -6.28 -0.32 3.50
N LYS A 38 -7.36 -0.16 2.73
CA LYS A 38 -8.00 1.13 2.44
C LYS A 38 -9.07 1.49 3.47
N ARG A 39 -9.48 0.52 4.28
CA ARG A 39 -10.67 0.64 5.13
C ARG A 39 -10.35 0.31 6.58
N LEU A 40 -10.39 1.30 7.44
CA LEU A 40 -10.24 1.14 8.90
C LEU A 40 -11.63 1.03 9.56
N THR A 41 -12.17 -0.18 9.66
CA THR A 41 -13.36 -0.44 10.48
C THR A 41 -12.98 -0.53 11.96
N ASP A 42 -13.95 -0.36 12.85
CA ASP A 42 -13.69 -0.47 14.29
C ASP A 42 -13.23 -1.89 14.68
N ASP A 43 -13.71 -2.93 14.00
CA ASP A 43 -13.25 -4.30 14.24
C ASP A 43 -11.84 -4.55 13.71
N LEU A 44 -11.47 -3.96 12.55
CA LEU A 44 -10.07 -4.01 12.09
C LEU A 44 -9.15 -3.26 13.07
N ILE A 45 -9.57 -2.09 13.59
CA ILE A 45 -8.80 -1.35 14.61
C ILE A 45 -8.55 -2.24 15.85
N LYS A 46 -9.56 -2.93 16.36
CA LYS A 46 -9.39 -3.87 17.48
C LYS A 46 -8.35 -4.95 17.18
N LYS A 47 -8.42 -5.55 15.98
CA LYS A 47 -7.46 -6.57 15.54
C LYS A 47 -6.04 -6.02 15.39
N LEU A 48 -5.89 -4.84 14.81
CA LEU A 48 -4.58 -4.18 14.69
C LEU A 48 -3.97 -3.92 16.08
N ILE A 49 -4.76 -3.46 17.06
CA ILE A 49 -4.30 -3.24 18.43
C ILE A 49 -3.93 -4.56 19.12
N GLU A 50 -4.73 -5.61 18.96
CA GLU A 50 -4.48 -6.95 19.52
C GLU A 50 -3.12 -7.51 19.06
N TYR A 51 -2.75 -7.30 17.79
CA TYR A 51 -1.54 -7.84 17.16
C TYR A 51 -0.48 -6.78 16.83
N LYS A 52 -0.52 -5.59 17.46
CA LYS A 52 0.31 -4.44 17.09
C LYS A 52 1.82 -4.68 17.07
N ASN A 53 2.33 -5.60 17.88
CA ASN A 53 3.75 -5.92 17.97
C ASN A 53 4.24 -6.79 16.77
N ASN A 54 3.32 -7.36 16.00
CA ASN A 54 3.61 -8.27 14.89
C ASN A 54 3.22 -7.69 13.53
N ILE A 55 2.78 -6.41 13.49
CA ILE A 55 2.18 -5.81 12.29
C ILE A 55 2.87 -4.50 11.93
N ILE A 56 3.26 -4.39 10.67
CA ILE A 56 3.41 -3.09 9.99
C ILE A 56 2.13 -2.84 9.21
N PHE A 57 1.46 -1.74 9.52
CA PHE A 57 0.18 -1.38 8.91
C PHE A 57 0.38 -0.35 7.79
N HIS A 58 0.04 -0.73 6.56
CA HIS A 58 -0.01 0.18 5.42
C HIS A 58 -1.42 0.76 5.29
N CYS A 59 -1.62 1.97 5.77
CA CYS A 59 -2.85 2.73 5.55
C CYS A 59 -2.89 3.25 4.12
N CYS A 60 -3.69 2.61 3.26
CA CYS A 60 -3.73 2.95 1.85
C CYS A 60 -4.75 4.06 1.57
N VAL A 61 -4.26 5.24 1.17
CA VAL A 61 -5.07 6.43 0.89
C VAL A 61 -4.59 7.06 -0.42
N THR A 62 -5.34 6.86 -1.50
CA THR A 62 -4.99 7.41 -2.82
C THR A 62 -5.42 8.86 -3.01
N GLY A 63 -6.32 9.35 -2.15
CA GLY A 63 -7.01 10.63 -2.35
C GLY A 63 -8.26 10.53 -3.24
N MET A 64 -8.54 9.36 -3.81
CA MET A 64 -9.65 9.13 -4.74
C MET A 64 -10.86 8.42 -4.08
N GLY A 65 -10.79 8.10 -2.80
CA GLY A 65 -11.88 7.46 -2.07
C GLY A 65 -13.18 8.26 -2.12
N ASN A 66 -14.30 7.56 -2.25
CA ASN A 66 -15.64 8.12 -2.43
C ASN A 66 -15.77 8.99 -3.72
N THR A 67 -15.08 8.62 -4.79
CA THR A 67 -15.19 9.18 -6.15
C THR A 67 -15.53 8.07 -7.13
N PRO A 68 -15.88 8.38 -8.39
CA PRO A 68 -16.10 7.34 -9.41
C PRO A 68 -14.92 6.39 -9.61
N ILE A 69 -13.69 6.78 -9.25
CA ILE A 69 -12.49 5.92 -9.37
C ILE A 69 -12.42 4.91 -8.21
N GLU A 70 -12.83 5.31 -7.01
CA GLU A 70 -12.88 4.45 -5.81
C GLU A 70 -14.25 4.57 -5.13
N PRO A 71 -15.32 4.08 -5.74
CA PRO A 71 -16.70 4.42 -5.34
C PRO A 71 -17.07 3.95 -3.93
N PHE A 72 -16.44 2.88 -3.46
CA PHE A 72 -16.75 2.31 -2.15
C PHE A 72 -15.57 2.36 -1.16
N ALA A 73 -14.42 2.91 -1.54
CA ALA A 73 -13.35 3.18 -0.60
C ALA A 73 -13.68 4.43 0.23
N PRO A 74 -13.27 4.48 1.52
CA PRO A 74 -13.48 5.65 2.36
C PRO A 74 -12.84 6.91 1.78
N SER A 75 -13.43 8.08 2.05
CA SER A 75 -12.79 9.36 1.73
C SER A 75 -11.49 9.54 2.54
N PRO A 76 -10.54 10.36 2.08
CA PRO A 76 -9.34 10.66 2.85
C PRO A 76 -9.64 11.20 4.24
N GLN A 77 -10.68 12.03 4.39
CA GLN A 77 -11.10 12.59 5.68
C GLN A 77 -11.59 11.50 6.64
N THR A 78 -12.45 10.59 6.16
CA THR A 78 -12.92 9.44 6.96
C THR A 78 -11.76 8.55 7.39
N THR A 79 -10.79 8.32 6.49
CA THR A 79 -9.60 7.52 6.80
C THR A 79 -8.71 8.20 7.83
N LEU A 80 -8.54 9.53 7.75
CA LEU A 80 -7.79 10.32 8.73
C LEU A 80 -8.37 10.15 10.15
N GLU A 81 -9.70 10.31 10.30
CA GLU A 81 -10.39 10.15 11.58
C GLU A 81 -10.20 8.76 12.18
N LYS A 82 -10.33 7.72 11.36
CA LYS A 82 -10.13 6.33 11.80
C LYS A 82 -8.66 6.02 12.12
N LEU A 83 -7.72 6.58 11.36
CA LEU A 83 -6.29 6.41 11.63
C LEU A 83 -5.88 7.13 12.93
N GLN A 84 -6.42 8.32 13.18
CA GLN A 84 -6.24 9.01 14.45
C GLN A 84 -6.80 8.17 15.62
N LYS A 85 -7.96 7.52 15.43
CA LYS A 85 -8.53 6.61 16.43
C LYS A 85 -7.59 5.42 16.70
N LEU A 86 -7.02 4.81 15.66
CA LEU A 86 -6.05 3.72 15.78
C LEU A 86 -4.83 4.15 16.60
N ILE A 87 -4.24 5.31 16.27
CA ILE A 87 -3.08 5.87 16.97
C ILE A 87 -3.40 6.18 18.43
N ASN A 88 -4.53 6.84 18.69
CA ASN A 88 -4.99 7.17 20.05
C ASN A 88 -5.30 5.91 20.88
N SER A 89 -5.60 4.78 20.23
CA SER A 89 -5.77 3.47 20.89
C SER A 89 -4.44 2.75 21.17
N GLY A 90 -3.30 3.39 20.91
CA GLY A 90 -1.96 2.89 21.26
C GLY A 90 -1.30 2.00 20.19
N PHE A 91 -1.67 2.15 18.91
CA PHE A 91 -0.91 1.56 17.81
C PHE A 91 0.33 2.41 17.53
N PRO A 92 1.55 1.84 17.46
CA PRO A 92 2.78 2.58 17.26
C PRO A 92 2.81 3.29 15.89
N THR A 93 3.17 4.58 15.87
CA THR A 93 3.21 5.35 14.62
C THR A 93 4.34 4.96 13.68
N ASP A 94 5.44 4.44 14.21
CA ASP A 94 6.56 3.87 13.44
C ASP A 94 6.19 2.55 12.74
N HIS A 95 5.18 1.83 13.25
CA HIS A 95 4.59 0.67 12.58
C HIS A 95 3.61 1.06 11.46
N ILE A 96 3.33 2.35 11.25
CA ILE A 96 2.41 2.81 10.22
C ILE A 96 3.19 3.31 8.99
N VAL A 97 2.74 2.89 7.82
CA VAL A 97 3.16 3.42 6.52
C VAL A 97 1.95 4.08 5.87
N LEU A 98 2.03 5.36 5.56
CA LEU A 98 1.03 6.03 4.71
C LEU A 98 1.26 5.60 3.26
N ARG A 99 0.35 4.79 2.70
CA ARG A 99 0.49 4.24 1.35
C ARG A 99 -0.39 5.00 0.37
N VAL A 100 0.24 5.78 -0.52
CA VAL A 100 -0.45 6.50 -1.61
C VAL A 100 -0.25 5.70 -2.90
N ASP A 101 -1.14 4.74 -3.14
CA ASP A 101 -0.98 3.70 -4.16
C ASP A 101 -2.35 3.24 -4.71
N PRO A 102 -2.54 3.38 -6.05
CA PRO A 102 -1.64 4.00 -7.02
C PRO A 102 -1.81 5.52 -7.13
N ILE A 103 -0.77 6.19 -7.63
CA ILE A 103 -0.83 7.57 -8.08
C ILE A 103 -1.04 7.56 -9.60
N VAL A 104 -2.05 8.27 -10.09
CA VAL A 104 -2.18 8.53 -11.53
C VAL A 104 -1.13 9.58 -11.91
N PRO A 105 -0.15 9.28 -12.80
CA PRO A 105 0.97 10.17 -13.08
C PRO A 105 0.59 11.32 -14.00
N THR A 106 -0.33 12.17 -13.55
CA THR A 106 -0.82 13.39 -14.16
C THR A 106 -0.71 14.55 -13.17
N ILE A 107 -0.83 15.78 -13.61
CA ILE A 107 -0.84 16.96 -12.71
C ILE A 107 -1.95 16.81 -11.66
N LYS A 108 -3.15 16.35 -12.05
CA LYS A 108 -4.28 16.13 -11.14
C LYS A 108 -3.92 15.04 -10.11
N GLY A 109 -3.36 13.92 -10.54
CA GLY A 109 -2.98 12.83 -9.65
C GLY A 109 -1.84 13.22 -8.69
N LEU A 110 -0.86 14.00 -9.15
CA LEU A 110 0.18 14.56 -8.29
C LEU A 110 -0.41 15.50 -7.22
N ASN A 111 -1.31 16.41 -7.62
CA ASN A 111 -1.98 17.31 -6.68
C ASN A 111 -2.82 16.54 -5.66
N THR A 112 -3.48 15.47 -6.09
CA THR A 112 -4.24 14.58 -5.20
C THR A 112 -3.31 13.90 -4.20
N ALA A 113 -2.20 13.32 -4.65
CA ALA A 113 -1.22 12.65 -3.78
C ALA A 113 -0.60 13.61 -2.75
N THR A 114 -0.18 14.80 -3.18
CA THR A 114 0.38 15.82 -2.26
C THR A 114 -0.65 16.37 -1.29
N SER A 115 -1.93 16.44 -1.67
CA SER A 115 -3.02 16.80 -0.76
C SER A 115 -3.22 15.76 0.33
N VAL A 116 -3.08 14.45 0.01
CA VAL A 116 -3.08 13.38 1.02
C VAL A 116 -1.94 13.58 2.01
N LEU A 117 -0.71 13.81 1.54
CA LEU A 117 0.44 14.03 2.44
C LEU A 117 0.18 15.20 3.41
N ARG A 118 -0.33 16.33 2.90
CA ARG A 118 -0.66 17.50 3.73
C ARG A 118 -1.78 17.21 4.72
N LEU A 119 -2.79 16.44 4.33
CA LEU A 119 -3.92 16.09 5.18
C LEU A 119 -3.48 15.20 6.37
N PHE A 120 -2.57 14.26 6.14
CA PHE A 120 -2.12 13.30 7.15
C PHE A 120 -0.87 13.75 7.93
N ARG A 121 -0.34 14.94 7.65
CA ARG A 121 0.77 15.53 8.41
C ARG A 121 0.39 15.67 9.89
N GLY A 122 1.35 15.57 10.77
CA GLY A 122 1.13 15.74 12.21
C GLY A 122 0.60 14.50 12.95
N LEU A 123 0.34 13.38 12.26
CA LEU A 123 -0.02 12.10 12.89
C LEU A 123 1.18 11.34 13.50
N GLY A 124 2.40 11.85 13.35
CA GLY A 124 3.62 11.16 13.80
C GLY A 124 4.06 10.02 12.89
N ILE A 125 3.40 9.81 11.75
CA ILE A 125 3.79 8.82 10.75
C ILE A 125 5.03 9.33 10.02
N LYS A 126 6.05 8.48 9.87
CA LYS A 126 7.35 8.87 9.31
C LYS A 126 7.55 8.37 7.88
N ARG A 127 6.86 7.32 7.48
CA ARG A 127 7.08 6.59 6.24
C ARG A 127 5.92 6.77 5.27
N VAL A 128 6.25 7.14 4.04
CA VAL A 128 5.30 7.19 2.91
C VAL A 128 5.71 6.15 1.88
N ARG A 129 4.77 5.34 1.39
CA ARG A 129 4.99 4.40 0.29
C ARG A 129 4.11 4.75 -0.89
N ILE A 130 4.70 4.76 -2.08
CA ILE A 130 3.99 5.12 -3.30
C ILE A 130 4.19 4.07 -4.39
N SER A 131 3.24 3.97 -5.32
CA SER A 131 3.45 3.43 -6.66
C SER A 131 2.64 4.23 -7.68
N PHE A 132 3.03 4.15 -8.95
CA PHE A 132 2.27 4.74 -10.04
C PHE A 132 1.30 3.73 -10.65
N LEU A 133 0.26 4.23 -11.28
CA LEU A 133 -0.75 3.42 -11.93
C LEU A 133 -0.15 2.63 -13.09
N ASP A 134 -0.38 1.31 -13.10
CA ASP A 134 -0.11 0.44 -14.24
C ASP A 134 -1.30 0.46 -15.21
N ASN A 135 -1.02 0.69 -16.49
CA ASN A 135 -2.02 0.91 -17.53
C ASN A 135 -2.47 -0.39 -18.18
N TYR A 136 -3.06 -1.31 -17.40
CA TYR A 136 -3.68 -2.51 -17.94
C TYR A 136 -4.81 -2.14 -18.94
N LYS A 137 -5.04 -3.00 -19.95
CA LYS A 137 -6.07 -2.76 -20.96
C LYS A 137 -7.46 -2.51 -20.34
N HIS A 138 -7.89 -3.39 -19.45
CA HIS A 138 -9.19 -3.28 -18.77
C HIS A 138 -9.25 -2.09 -17.79
N VAL A 139 -8.15 -1.68 -17.19
CA VAL A 139 -8.07 -0.45 -16.37
C VAL A 139 -8.31 0.77 -17.25
N ARG A 140 -7.62 0.85 -18.40
CA ARG A 140 -7.78 1.93 -19.36
C ARG A 140 -9.20 2.06 -19.89
N GLU A 141 -9.84 0.93 -20.19
CA GLU A 141 -11.24 0.89 -20.66
C GLU A 141 -12.19 1.46 -19.60
N ARG A 142 -12.07 1.03 -18.33
CA ARG A 142 -12.87 1.55 -17.21
C ARG A 142 -12.67 3.06 -16.97
N PHE A 143 -11.43 3.56 -17.07
CA PHE A 143 -11.16 4.98 -16.92
C PHE A 143 -11.77 5.79 -18.07
N LYS A 144 -11.74 5.25 -19.30
CA LYS A 144 -12.38 5.87 -20.46
C LYS A 144 -13.90 5.99 -20.29
N GLU A 145 -14.56 4.98 -19.72
CA GLU A 145 -16.01 5.00 -19.44
C GLU A 145 -16.44 6.16 -18.54
N ILE A 146 -15.57 6.60 -17.63
CA ILE A 146 -15.83 7.75 -16.75
C ILE A 146 -15.21 9.06 -17.27
N GLY A 147 -14.78 9.09 -18.54
CA GLY A 147 -14.23 10.30 -19.19
C GLY A 147 -12.84 10.70 -18.67
N VAL A 148 -12.09 9.79 -18.08
CA VAL A 148 -10.72 10.05 -17.61
C VAL A 148 -9.72 9.41 -18.57
N GLU A 149 -8.92 10.24 -19.24
CA GLU A 149 -7.81 9.77 -20.05
C GLU A 149 -6.58 9.50 -19.19
N LEU A 150 -6.00 8.31 -19.39
CA LEU A 150 -4.69 7.94 -18.86
C LEU A 150 -3.61 8.30 -19.90
N TYR A 151 -2.33 8.18 -19.48
CA TYR A 151 -1.21 8.35 -20.40
C TYR A 151 -1.25 7.37 -21.59
N ASN A 152 -0.67 7.76 -22.73
CA ASN A 152 -0.78 7.05 -24.00
C ASN A 152 -0.08 5.70 -24.00
N GLY A 153 -0.84 4.63 -24.27
CA GLY A 153 -0.42 3.35 -24.85
C GLY A 153 0.54 2.46 -24.09
N GLU A 154 1.44 3.00 -23.31
CA GLU A 154 2.45 2.25 -22.57
C GLU A 154 1.88 1.66 -21.27
N PHE A 155 2.45 0.52 -20.83
CA PHE A 155 2.03 -0.13 -19.59
C PHE A 155 2.37 0.73 -18.35
N HIS A 156 3.59 1.28 -18.30
CA HIS A 156 4.00 2.25 -17.30
C HIS A 156 4.02 3.65 -17.89
N ALA A 157 3.72 4.66 -17.12
CA ALA A 157 3.95 6.04 -17.54
C ALA A 157 5.43 6.28 -17.83
N PRO A 158 5.76 7.24 -18.75
CA PRO A 158 7.14 7.55 -19.08
C PRO A 158 7.99 7.80 -17.84
N LEU A 159 9.19 7.21 -17.79
CA LEU A 159 10.10 7.31 -16.63
C LEU A 159 10.33 8.77 -16.21
N LYS A 160 10.51 9.66 -17.18
CA LYS A 160 10.71 11.09 -16.94
C LYS A 160 9.56 11.71 -16.14
N GLU A 161 8.31 11.36 -16.46
CA GLU A 161 7.12 11.87 -15.77
C GLU A 161 6.99 11.28 -14.37
N ARG A 162 7.28 9.97 -14.22
CA ARG A 162 7.30 9.32 -12.89
C ARG A 162 8.37 9.91 -11.99
N LEU A 163 9.57 10.20 -12.51
CA LEU A 163 10.64 10.86 -11.75
C LEU A 163 10.28 12.27 -11.33
N LYS A 164 9.65 13.07 -12.21
CA LYS A 164 9.16 14.42 -11.85
C LYS A 164 8.13 14.34 -10.71
N CYS A 165 7.17 13.42 -10.83
CA CYS A 165 6.16 13.21 -9.78
C CYS A 165 6.81 12.78 -8.47
N LEU A 166 7.74 11.83 -8.50
CA LEU A 166 8.45 11.35 -7.32
C LEU A 166 9.23 12.48 -6.63
N THR A 167 9.93 13.33 -7.40
CA THR A 167 10.67 14.49 -6.86
C THR A 167 9.72 15.46 -6.15
N ALA A 168 8.60 15.80 -6.77
CA ALA A 168 7.61 16.70 -6.16
C ALA A 168 6.96 16.10 -4.91
N ILE A 169 6.71 14.78 -4.90
CA ILE A 169 6.17 14.06 -3.74
C ILE A 169 7.18 14.04 -2.61
N LYS A 170 8.46 13.76 -2.88
CA LYS A 170 9.53 13.79 -1.88
C LYS A 170 9.66 15.16 -1.22
N TYR A 171 9.66 16.21 -2.02
CA TYR A 171 9.70 17.59 -1.51
C TYR A 171 8.49 17.90 -0.60
N CYS A 172 7.29 17.59 -1.06
CA CYS A 172 6.08 17.80 -0.25
C CYS A 172 6.07 16.94 1.04
N ALA A 173 6.58 15.71 0.99
CA ALA A 173 6.69 14.85 2.15
C ALA A 173 7.65 15.40 3.20
N GLU A 174 8.81 15.91 2.77
CA GLU A 174 9.78 16.57 3.63
C GLU A 174 9.17 17.80 4.32
N GLU A 175 8.50 18.68 3.56
CA GLU A 175 7.76 19.82 4.13
C GLU A 175 6.67 19.42 5.12
N CYS A 176 6.09 18.24 4.97
CA CYS A 176 5.07 17.68 5.86
C CYS A 176 5.67 16.95 7.08
N GLY A 177 6.98 16.80 7.18
CA GLY A 177 7.68 16.14 8.29
C GLY A 177 7.76 14.62 8.18
N TYR A 178 7.55 14.04 6.98
CA TYR A 178 7.83 12.61 6.74
C TYR A 178 9.33 12.39 6.56
N GLU A 179 9.85 11.28 7.08
CA GLU A 179 11.28 10.96 7.03
C GLU A 179 11.68 10.23 5.73
N SER A 180 10.74 9.49 5.12
CA SER A 180 11.04 8.75 3.88
C SER A 180 9.84 8.64 2.93
N VAL A 181 10.16 8.73 1.63
CA VAL A 181 9.24 8.35 0.54
C VAL A 181 9.85 7.19 -0.22
N GLU A 182 9.16 6.07 -0.19
CA GLU A 182 9.59 4.78 -0.70
C GLU A 182 8.75 4.42 -1.93
N ALA A 183 9.37 4.38 -3.12
CA ALA A 183 8.71 3.85 -4.32
C ALA A 183 8.61 2.33 -4.23
N CYS A 184 7.51 1.73 -4.66
CA CYS A 184 7.28 0.30 -4.59
C CYS A 184 6.99 -0.31 -5.96
N GLY A 185 7.88 -1.21 -6.42
CA GLY A 185 7.68 -1.94 -7.65
C GLY A 185 7.77 -1.11 -8.93
N GLU A 186 8.53 -0.02 -8.93
CA GLU A 186 8.63 0.94 -10.02
C GLU A 186 9.87 0.69 -10.90
N PRO A 187 9.72 0.23 -12.15
CA PRO A 187 10.87 -0.01 -13.02
C PRO A 187 11.60 1.29 -13.35
N GLY A 188 12.93 1.25 -13.28
CA GLY A 188 13.81 2.40 -13.55
C GLY A 188 13.85 3.46 -12.43
N ILE A 189 13.21 3.18 -11.31
CA ILE A 189 13.26 4.00 -10.08
C ILE A 189 13.84 3.12 -8.97
N ASP A 190 14.64 3.71 -8.08
CA ASP A 190 15.06 3.02 -6.86
C ASP A 190 13.83 2.68 -6.02
N SER A 191 13.50 1.39 -5.98
CA SER A 191 12.26 0.86 -5.44
C SER A 191 12.53 -0.13 -4.34
N ILE A 192 11.67 -0.11 -3.33
CA ILE A 192 11.67 -1.13 -2.29
C ILE A 192 10.45 -2.06 -2.44
N PRO A 193 10.55 -3.30 -1.96
CA PRO A 193 9.42 -4.23 -1.95
C PRO A 193 8.33 -3.83 -0.94
N CYS A 194 7.13 -4.42 -1.08
CA CYS A 194 6.05 -4.24 -0.09
C CYS A 194 6.44 -4.76 1.29
N LEU A 195 7.31 -5.73 1.36
CA LEU A 195 7.98 -6.25 2.54
C LEU A 195 9.48 -5.98 2.41
N SER A 196 10.06 -5.19 3.29
CA SER A 196 11.47 -4.79 3.29
C SER A 196 12.16 -5.17 4.60
N GLN A 197 13.50 -5.16 4.61
CA GLN A 197 14.27 -5.38 5.83
C GLN A 197 13.90 -4.36 6.92
N LYS A 198 13.68 -3.10 6.56
CA LYS A 198 13.24 -2.05 7.48
C LYS A 198 11.95 -2.41 8.25
N ASP A 199 11.03 -3.15 7.62
CA ASP A 199 9.80 -3.61 8.27
C ASP A 199 10.11 -4.65 9.36
N ILE A 200 11.05 -5.55 9.10
CA ILE A 200 11.54 -6.55 10.05
C ILE A 200 12.29 -5.90 11.21
N ASP A 201 13.13 -4.92 10.90
CA ASP A 201 13.92 -4.18 11.90
C ASP A 201 13.02 -3.40 12.88
N ILE A 202 11.98 -2.74 12.35
CA ILE A 202 10.99 -2.01 13.17
C ILE A 202 10.24 -2.95 14.11
N LEU A 203 9.94 -4.18 13.68
CA LEU A 203 9.31 -5.20 14.52
C LEU A 203 10.28 -5.86 15.52
N GLY A 204 11.57 -5.50 15.49
CA GLY A 204 12.60 -6.09 16.39
C GLY A 204 12.94 -7.54 16.07
N LEU A 205 12.74 -7.99 14.81
CA LEU A 205 12.89 -9.37 14.37
C LEU A 205 14.11 -9.59 13.45
N THR A 206 15.06 -8.65 13.43
CA THR A 206 16.25 -8.66 12.55
C THR A 206 17.08 -9.95 12.68
N ASP A 207 17.25 -10.45 13.90
CA ASP A 207 18.01 -11.68 14.18
C ASP A 207 17.18 -12.95 13.99
N GLU A 208 15.86 -12.82 13.82
CA GLU A 208 14.95 -13.96 13.74
C GLU A 208 14.47 -14.24 12.31
N ILE A 209 14.33 -13.22 11.47
CA ILE A 209 13.82 -13.35 10.10
C ILE A 209 14.84 -12.80 9.10
N VAL A 210 15.35 -13.70 8.27
CA VAL A 210 16.26 -13.36 7.16
C VAL A 210 15.46 -13.34 5.87
N LEU A 211 15.36 -12.17 5.23
CA LEU A 211 14.68 -12.01 3.96
C LEU A 211 15.55 -12.54 2.82
N GLU A 212 15.02 -13.48 2.04
CA GLU A 212 15.76 -14.17 1.01
C GLU A 212 15.04 -14.25 -0.34
N GLY A 213 15.84 -14.29 -1.41
CA GLY A 213 15.38 -14.61 -2.76
C GLY A 213 14.33 -13.65 -3.30
N SER A 214 13.46 -14.15 -4.19
CA SER A 214 12.38 -13.38 -4.83
C SER A 214 11.08 -14.16 -4.81
N ALA A 215 9.97 -13.46 -4.56
CA ALA A 215 8.62 -14.02 -4.67
C ALA A 215 8.18 -14.24 -6.12
N GLU A 216 8.93 -13.74 -7.12
CA GLU A 216 8.67 -13.87 -8.57
C GLU A 216 7.27 -13.45 -9.02
N GLN A 217 6.65 -12.48 -8.31
CA GLN A 217 5.29 -12.02 -8.62
C GLN A 217 5.25 -11.10 -9.86
N ARG A 218 6.14 -10.12 -9.90
CA ARG A 218 6.35 -9.18 -11.02
C ARG A 218 7.84 -8.89 -11.13
N LYS A 219 8.35 -8.64 -12.34
CA LYS A 219 9.78 -8.34 -12.57
C LYS A 219 10.29 -7.13 -11.78
N SER A 220 9.42 -6.14 -11.55
CA SER A 220 9.75 -4.90 -10.82
C SER A 220 9.49 -5.00 -9.31
N CYS A 221 8.81 -6.05 -8.83
CA CYS A 221 8.50 -6.23 -7.42
C CYS A 221 9.61 -7.01 -6.73
N GLY A 222 10.53 -6.37 -6.07
CA GLY A 222 11.63 -7.00 -5.33
C GLY A 222 11.20 -7.75 -4.04
N CYS A 223 9.92 -8.19 -3.92
CA CYS A 223 9.47 -8.90 -2.74
C CYS A 223 10.24 -10.19 -2.51
N PRO A 224 10.71 -10.48 -1.28
CA PRO A 224 11.43 -11.69 -0.95
C PRO A 224 10.55 -12.94 -1.01
N ALA A 225 11.18 -14.10 -1.14
CA ALA A 225 10.50 -15.40 -1.15
C ALA A 225 9.78 -15.73 0.18
N ASN A 226 10.14 -15.05 1.27
CA ASN A 226 9.50 -15.13 2.58
C ASN A 226 8.03 -14.68 2.56
N LYS A 227 7.63 -13.88 1.57
CA LYS A 227 6.27 -13.34 1.45
C LYS A 227 5.23 -14.46 1.35
N SER A 228 4.21 -14.39 2.21
CA SER A 228 3.07 -15.31 2.23
C SER A 228 1.76 -14.51 2.23
N GLU A 229 0.92 -14.69 1.20
CA GLU A 229 -0.36 -14.01 1.11
C GLU A 229 -1.34 -14.53 2.16
N LEU A 230 -1.88 -13.64 2.99
CA LEU A 230 -2.84 -13.95 4.05
C LEU A 230 -4.28 -14.03 3.52
N LEU A 231 -4.59 -13.25 2.48
CA LEU A 231 -5.89 -13.23 1.85
C LEU A 231 -5.88 -14.09 0.59
N ARG A 232 -6.70 -15.14 0.57
CA ARG A 232 -6.97 -15.93 -0.63
C ARG A 232 -8.31 -15.53 -1.22
N VAL A 233 -8.48 -14.23 -1.47
CA VAL A 233 -9.69 -13.71 -2.12
C VAL A 233 -9.62 -14.08 -3.61
N LYS A 234 -10.71 -14.64 -4.13
CA LYS A 234 -10.83 -14.86 -5.57
C LYS A 234 -10.82 -13.50 -6.29
N PRO A 235 -10.20 -13.39 -7.48
CA PRO A 235 -10.35 -12.22 -8.34
C PRO A 235 -11.83 -11.81 -8.42
N HIS A 236 -12.13 -10.53 -8.54
CA HIS A 236 -13.48 -9.95 -8.70
C HIS A 236 -14.37 -9.82 -7.44
N ARG A 237 -13.87 -10.09 -6.22
CA ARG A 237 -14.69 -10.03 -5.00
C ARG A 237 -14.25 -8.99 -3.97
N CYS A 238 -13.46 -7.99 -4.36
CA CYS A 238 -13.18 -6.86 -3.47
C CYS A 238 -14.30 -5.81 -3.60
N ASP A 239 -15.01 -5.56 -2.50
CA ASP A 239 -16.15 -4.62 -2.49
C ASP A 239 -15.77 -3.13 -2.57
N ASN A 240 -14.47 -2.80 -2.57
CA ASN A 240 -14.01 -1.43 -2.85
C ASN A 240 -14.21 -1.03 -4.31
N LYS A 241 -14.23 -1.99 -5.25
CA LYS A 241 -14.48 -1.80 -6.70
C LYS A 241 -13.68 -0.66 -7.33
N CYS A 242 -12.41 -0.56 -6.96
CA CYS A 242 -11.51 0.46 -7.51
C CYS A 242 -11.29 0.23 -9.01
N LEU A 243 -11.47 1.25 -9.84
CA LEU A 243 -11.35 1.14 -11.30
C LEU A 243 -9.95 0.77 -11.78
N TYR A 244 -8.93 1.10 -11.01
CA TYR A 244 -7.54 0.75 -11.31
C TYR A 244 -7.14 -0.66 -10.83
N CYS A 245 -8.01 -1.38 -10.17
CA CYS A 245 -7.69 -2.71 -9.67
C CYS A 245 -7.43 -3.68 -10.83
N TYR A 246 -6.21 -4.21 -10.88
CA TYR A 246 -5.81 -5.17 -11.92
C TYR A 246 -6.30 -6.60 -11.64
N TRP A 247 -6.83 -6.86 -10.46
CA TRP A 247 -7.45 -8.14 -10.08
C TRP A 247 -8.92 -8.26 -10.53
N CYS A 248 -9.55 -7.14 -10.95
CA CYS A 248 -10.94 -7.12 -11.39
C CYS A 248 -10.97 -6.93 -12.91
N ASP A 249 -11.47 -7.88 -13.67
CA ASP A 249 -11.78 -7.77 -15.10
C ASP A 249 -13.11 -7.06 -15.31
#